data_d83e311cc1a7e00cd2d4a7e71859e4bb
#
_entry.id   d83e311cc1a7e00cd2d4a7e71859e4bb
#
_cell.length_a   1.000
_cell.length_b   1.000
_cell.length_c   1.000
_cell.angle_alpha   90.00
_cell.angle_beta   90.00
_cell.angle_gamma   90.00
#
_symmetry.space_group_name_H-M   'P 1'
#
loop_
_entity.id
_entity.type
_entity.pdbx_description
1 polymer ?
#
loop_
_entity_poly.entity_id
_entity_poly.type
_entity_poly.pdbx_seq_one_letter_code
_entity_poly.pdbx_strand_id
1 'polypeptide(L)'
;VGSWLEGGPSGEGDHGAGLGLAPSGPGSAAPLGRRALALVLDWTLSLLLASAFFSSSEGPFWERADPMVTLAVFAVENLLLVGTLGFTVGHRVLGLRVRRAGATPDGPLPDDGRAPGLGRAAVRTVLLCLVIPAVVWDSDGRGLHDRSAGTAIVRR
;
A
#
# COMPACT_ATOMS: atom_id res chain seq x y z
N VAL A 1 -18.04 13.30 12.99
CA VAL A 1 -17.50 12.06 12.45
C VAL A 1 -16.02 12.30 12.26
N GLY A 2 -15.29 12.09 13.34
CA GLY A 2 -13.84 12.19 13.35
C GLY A 2 -13.29 11.20 12.33
N SER A 3 -12.62 11.71 11.37
CA SER A 3 -12.31 11.01 10.16
C SER A 3 -11.12 10.09 10.35
N TRP A 4 -11.40 8.84 10.67
CA TRP A 4 -10.41 7.77 10.51
C TRP A 4 -9.86 7.70 9.07
N LEU A 5 -10.55 8.32 8.11
CA LEU A 5 -10.09 8.54 6.73
C LEU A 5 -9.07 9.68 6.61
N GLU A 6 -9.12 10.65 7.52
CA GLU A 6 -8.24 11.83 7.49
C GLU A 6 -7.21 11.86 8.61
N GLY A 7 -7.29 10.90 9.53
CA GLY A 7 -6.50 10.89 10.75
C GLY A 7 -7.18 11.65 11.89
N GLY A 8 -7.32 11.05 13.06
CA GLY A 8 -7.95 11.66 14.22
C GLY A 8 -7.04 12.63 14.96
N PRO A 9 -7.57 13.50 15.82
CA PRO A 9 -6.83 14.57 16.49
C PRO A 9 -5.84 14.13 17.59
N SER A 10 -5.72 12.86 17.87
CA SER A 10 -4.89 12.36 18.96
C SER A 10 -3.79 11.44 18.43
N GLY A 11 -2.58 11.95 18.30
CA GLY A 11 -1.37 11.17 18.07
C GLY A 11 -0.74 11.27 16.68
N GLU A 12 -1.22 12.13 15.81
CA GLU A 12 -0.70 12.25 14.43
C GLU A 12 0.64 12.96 14.29
N GLY A 13 1.06 13.69 15.30
CA GLY A 13 2.28 14.51 15.20
C GLY A 13 3.60 13.72 15.17
N ASP A 14 3.55 12.45 15.55
CA ASP A 14 4.77 11.67 15.76
C ASP A 14 4.90 10.43 14.84
N HIS A 15 3.86 10.08 14.10
CA HIS A 15 3.91 8.96 13.17
C HIS A 15 4.81 9.27 11.97
N GLY A 16 5.98 8.66 11.94
CA GLY A 16 6.93 8.79 10.85
C GLY A 16 7.96 9.91 11.02
N ALA A 17 8.03 10.59 12.16
CA ALA A 17 9.08 11.60 12.43
C ALA A 17 10.48 11.01 12.27
N GLY A 18 10.71 9.79 12.78
CA GLY A 18 11.95 9.04 12.60
C GLY A 18 12.27 8.63 11.16
N LEU A 19 11.30 8.75 10.26
CA LEU A 19 11.41 8.42 8.84
C LEU A 19 11.51 9.66 7.94
N GLY A 20 11.54 10.87 8.53
CA GLY A 20 11.54 12.12 7.78
C GLY A 20 10.25 12.39 7.03
N LEU A 21 9.11 11.85 7.50
CA LEU A 21 7.81 12.13 6.93
C LEU A 21 7.28 13.48 7.43
N ALA A 22 6.53 14.19 6.60
CA ALA A 22 5.88 15.42 7.00
C ALA A 22 4.87 15.15 8.14
N PRO A 23 4.70 16.07 9.10
CA PRO A 23 3.74 15.88 10.19
C PRO A 23 2.28 15.91 9.72
N SER A 24 2.01 16.58 8.60
CA SER A 24 0.66 16.67 8.01
C SER A 24 0.74 17.02 6.54
N GLY A 25 -0.36 16.87 5.81
CA GLY A 25 -0.44 17.22 4.39
C GLY A 25 0.30 16.25 3.46
N PRO A 26 0.68 16.70 2.26
CA PRO A 26 1.44 15.89 1.32
C PRO A 26 2.77 15.43 1.92
N GLY A 27 3.13 14.16 1.73
CA GLY A 27 4.33 13.56 2.32
C GLY A 27 4.15 13.02 3.74
N SER A 28 3.03 13.30 4.41
CA SER A 28 2.70 12.70 5.71
C SER A 28 2.29 11.23 5.58
N ALA A 29 2.40 10.48 6.67
CA ALA A 29 1.94 9.09 6.71
C ALA A 29 0.46 9.00 6.32
N ALA A 30 0.14 8.05 5.44
CA ALA A 30 -1.24 7.85 5.01
C ALA A 30 -2.09 7.26 6.13
N PRO A 31 -3.29 7.80 6.39
CA PRO A 31 -4.22 7.26 7.39
C PRO A 31 -4.61 5.81 7.08
N LEU A 32 -4.83 5.03 8.13
CA LEU A 32 -5.18 3.61 8.02
C LEU A 32 -6.40 3.37 7.13
N GLY A 33 -7.45 4.16 7.31
CA GLY A 33 -8.68 4.03 6.54
C GLY A 33 -8.46 4.19 5.03
N ARG A 34 -7.64 5.15 4.61
CA ARG A 34 -7.29 5.32 3.19
C ARG A 34 -6.48 4.15 2.65
N ARG A 35 -5.55 3.59 3.44
CA ARG A 35 -4.77 2.41 3.05
C ARG A 35 -5.66 1.18 2.88
N ALA A 36 -6.56 0.94 3.84
CA ALA A 36 -7.52 -0.15 3.77
C ALA A 36 -8.43 -0.01 2.56
N LEU A 37 -8.93 1.19 2.29
CA LEU A 37 -9.78 1.46 1.13
C LEU A 37 -9.03 1.29 -0.19
N ALA A 38 -7.75 1.71 -0.26
CA ALA A 38 -6.91 1.46 -1.43
C ALA A 38 -6.76 -0.04 -1.69
N LEU A 39 -6.51 -0.83 -0.65
CA LEU A 39 -6.39 -2.27 -0.74
C LEU A 39 -7.67 -2.93 -1.23
N VAL A 40 -8.85 -2.50 -0.74
CA VAL A 40 -10.15 -2.97 -1.20
C VAL A 40 -10.36 -2.65 -2.68
N LEU A 41 -10.00 -1.46 -3.13
CA LEU A 41 -10.08 -1.06 -4.54
C LEU A 41 -9.17 -1.92 -5.43
N ASP A 42 -7.92 -2.12 -5.03
CA ASP A 42 -6.97 -2.95 -5.77
C ASP A 42 -7.40 -4.41 -5.82
N TRP A 43 -7.91 -4.95 -4.71
CA TRP A 43 -8.45 -6.32 -4.68
C TRP A 43 -9.68 -6.48 -5.57
N THR A 44 -10.60 -5.50 -5.54
CA THR A 44 -11.80 -5.51 -6.40
C THR A 44 -11.41 -5.44 -7.86
N LEU A 45 -10.45 -4.60 -8.23
CA LEU A 45 -9.93 -4.52 -9.59
C LEU A 45 -9.30 -5.84 -10.03
N SER A 46 -8.49 -6.45 -9.18
CA SER A 46 -7.87 -7.76 -9.45
C SER A 46 -8.91 -8.85 -9.65
N LEU A 47 -9.97 -8.85 -8.85
CA LEU A 47 -11.11 -9.77 -9.00
C LEU A 47 -11.84 -9.56 -10.32
N LEU A 48 -12.09 -8.31 -10.71
CA LEU A 48 -12.72 -7.99 -11.99
C LEU A 48 -11.85 -8.43 -13.18
N LEU A 49 -10.54 -8.17 -13.14
CA LEU A 49 -9.61 -8.61 -14.17
C LEU A 49 -9.52 -10.13 -14.27
N ALA A 50 -9.41 -10.81 -13.13
CA ALA A 50 -9.39 -12.27 -13.07
C ALA A 50 -10.70 -12.86 -13.64
N SER A 51 -11.83 -12.30 -13.28
CA SER A 51 -13.15 -12.72 -13.80
C SER A 51 -13.32 -12.45 -15.29
N ALA A 52 -12.76 -11.36 -15.79
CA ALA A 52 -12.90 -10.98 -17.20
C ALA A 52 -12.03 -11.82 -18.13
N PHE A 53 -10.81 -12.15 -17.71
CA PHE A 53 -9.79 -12.76 -18.58
C PHE A 53 -9.52 -14.24 -18.27
N PHE A 54 -9.83 -14.71 -17.07
CA PHE A 54 -9.48 -16.07 -16.60
C PHE A 54 -10.68 -16.82 -16.03
N SER A 55 -11.91 -16.39 -16.32
CA SER A 55 -13.07 -17.09 -15.81
C SER A 55 -13.28 -18.42 -16.52
N SER A 56 -13.55 -19.45 -15.75
CA SER A 56 -13.88 -20.80 -16.23
C SER A 56 -15.34 -21.19 -15.96
N SER A 57 -16.11 -20.34 -15.32
CA SER A 57 -17.48 -20.62 -14.90
C SER A 57 -18.44 -19.47 -15.25
N GLU A 58 -19.71 -19.79 -15.37
CA GLU A 58 -20.80 -18.81 -15.47
C GLU A 58 -21.28 -18.45 -14.05
N GLY A 59 -21.71 -17.20 -13.85
CA GLY A 59 -22.16 -16.71 -12.56
C GLY A 59 -21.79 -15.25 -12.35
N PRO A 60 -22.05 -14.70 -11.16
CA PRO A 60 -21.63 -13.34 -10.82
C PRO A 60 -20.10 -13.23 -10.80
N PHE A 61 -19.57 -12.06 -11.09
CA PHE A 61 -18.13 -11.84 -11.29
C PHE A 61 -17.26 -12.25 -10.09
N TRP A 62 -17.77 -12.18 -8.86
CA TRP A 62 -17.06 -12.59 -7.65
C TRP A 62 -16.93 -14.11 -7.47
N GLU A 63 -17.70 -14.90 -8.21
CA GLU A 63 -17.65 -16.36 -8.20
C GLU A 63 -16.92 -16.95 -9.42
N ARG A 64 -16.71 -16.14 -10.46
CA ARG A 64 -16.13 -16.60 -11.73
C ARG A 64 -14.63 -16.83 -11.66
N ALA A 65 -13.92 -16.05 -10.85
CA ALA A 65 -12.48 -16.10 -10.79
C ALA A 65 -12.01 -17.08 -9.70
N ASP A 66 -11.06 -17.90 -10.06
CA ASP A 66 -10.33 -18.70 -9.07
C ASP A 66 -9.61 -17.75 -8.08
N PRO A 67 -9.70 -18.02 -6.76
CA PRO A 67 -9.04 -17.18 -5.76
C PRO A 67 -7.53 -17.08 -5.93
N MET A 68 -6.85 -18.13 -6.38
CA MET A 68 -5.41 -18.11 -6.62
C MET A 68 -5.06 -17.28 -7.85
N VAL A 69 -5.89 -17.29 -8.88
CA VAL A 69 -5.73 -16.42 -10.05
C VAL A 69 -5.93 -14.97 -9.65
N THR A 70 -6.94 -14.66 -8.85
CA THR A 70 -7.18 -13.31 -8.32
C THR A 70 -5.99 -12.82 -7.51
N LEU A 71 -5.45 -13.67 -6.62
CA LEU A 71 -4.26 -13.36 -5.83
C LEU A 71 -3.03 -13.13 -6.72
N ALA A 72 -2.85 -13.92 -7.78
CA ALA A 72 -1.76 -13.75 -8.72
C ALA A 72 -1.87 -12.42 -9.49
N VAL A 73 -3.06 -12.06 -9.96
CA VAL A 73 -3.32 -10.77 -10.62
C VAL A 73 -3.00 -9.61 -9.66
N PHE A 74 -3.49 -9.70 -8.42
CA PHE A 74 -3.21 -8.72 -7.37
C PHE A 74 -1.71 -8.59 -7.09
N ALA A 75 -0.98 -9.71 -6.99
CA ALA A 75 0.46 -9.70 -6.75
C ALA A 75 1.23 -9.07 -7.91
N VAL A 76 0.90 -9.42 -9.15
CA VAL A 76 1.53 -8.85 -10.35
C VAL A 76 1.25 -7.35 -10.46
N GLU A 77 0.00 -6.93 -10.25
CA GLU A 77 -0.38 -5.52 -10.26
C GLU A 77 0.43 -4.74 -9.23
N ASN A 78 0.45 -5.19 -7.97
CA ASN A 78 1.21 -4.53 -6.91
C ASN A 78 2.70 -4.48 -7.20
N LEU A 79 3.30 -5.60 -7.64
CA LEU A 79 4.71 -5.68 -7.97
C LEU A 79 5.09 -4.66 -9.06
N LEU A 80 4.35 -4.66 -10.16
CA LEU A 80 4.67 -3.82 -11.31
C LEU A 80 4.38 -2.35 -11.02
N LEU A 81 3.18 -2.01 -10.55
CA LEU A 81 2.78 -0.62 -10.36
C LEU A 81 3.54 0.05 -9.21
N VAL A 82 3.68 -0.59 -8.07
CA VAL A 82 4.46 -0.03 -6.97
C VAL A 82 5.94 0.01 -7.31
N GLY A 83 6.47 -1.03 -7.95
CA GLY A 83 7.89 -1.12 -8.30
C GLY A 83 8.32 -0.08 -9.33
N THR A 84 7.47 0.27 -10.27
CA THR A 84 7.78 1.19 -11.38
C THR A 84 7.23 2.60 -11.20
N LEU A 85 5.99 2.73 -10.70
CA LEU A 85 5.29 4.01 -10.56
C LEU A 85 5.24 4.52 -9.12
N GLY A 86 5.42 3.63 -8.13
CA GLY A 86 5.30 3.96 -6.72
C GLY A 86 3.87 4.04 -6.19
N PHE A 87 2.88 3.58 -6.94
CA PHE A 87 1.47 3.54 -6.51
C PHE A 87 0.69 2.48 -7.28
N THR A 88 -0.35 1.94 -6.67
CA THR A 88 -1.37 1.12 -7.34
C THR A 88 -2.52 1.99 -7.81
N VAL A 89 -3.50 1.39 -8.49
CA VAL A 89 -4.72 2.11 -8.90
C VAL A 89 -5.46 2.65 -7.67
N GLY A 90 -5.64 1.82 -6.62
CA GLY A 90 -6.26 2.24 -5.37
C GLY A 90 -5.50 3.37 -4.67
N HIS A 91 -4.17 3.29 -4.62
CA HIS A 91 -3.34 4.38 -4.11
C HIS A 91 -3.55 5.67 -4.90
N ARG A 92 -3.57 5.58 -6.22
CA ARG A 92 -3.75 6.75 -7.10
C ARG A 92 -5.09 7.44 -6.89
N VAL A 93 -6.17 6.67 -6.81
CA VAL A 93 -7.54 7.18 -6.59
C VAL A 93 -7.65 7.90 -5.25
N LEU A 94 -6.98 7.39 -4.21
CA LEU A 94 -7.05 7.95 -2.85
C LEU A 94 -5.95 8.97 -2.53
N GLY A 95 -5.18 9.39 -3.53
CA GLY A 95 -4.13 10.37 -3.35
C GLY A 95 -2.98 9.87 -2.48
N LEU A 96 -2.61 8.61 -2.63
CA LEU A 96 -1.52 7.95 -1.91
C LEU A 96 -0.37 7.59 -2.86
N ARG A 97 0.81 7.40 -2.28
CA ARG A 97 1.97 6.80 -2.96
C ARG A 97 2.85 6.04 -1.98
N VAL A 98 3.60 5.09 -2.50
CA VAL A 98 4.63 4.35 -1.78
C VAL A 98 5.98 4.97 -2.08
N ARG A 99 6.72 5.34 -1.04
CA ARG A 99 8.09 5.86 -1.15
C ARG A 99 9.06 4.97 -0.39
N ARG A 100 10.33 5.12 -0.69
CA ARG A 100 11.38 4.59 0.18
C ARG A 100 11.33 5.31 1.53
N ALA A 101 11.45 4.57 2.60
CA ALA A 101 11.49 5.09 3.94
C ALA A 101 12.47 4.28 4.78
N GLY A 102 13.28 4.96 5.57
CA GLY A 102 14.28 4.35 6.43
C GLY A 102 15.17 5.42 7.01
N ALA A 103 16.07 5.04 7.91
CA ALA A 103 17.09 5.89 8.49
C ALA A 103 18.47 5.45 8.01
N THR A 104 19.32 6.40 7.75
CA THR A 104 20.76 6.22 7.52
C THR A 104 21.55 6.83 8.68
N PRO A 105 22.86 6.59 8.81
CA PRO A 105 23.67 7.27 9.81
C PRO A 105 23.59 8.80 9.73
N ASP A 106 23.31 9.34 8.55
CA ASP A 106 23.20 10.77 8.28
C ASP A 106 21.76 11.33 8.44
N GLY A 107 20.83 10.49 8.84
CA GLY A 107 19.42 10.86 9.04
C GLY A 107 18.42 10.08 8.19
N PRO A 108 17.16 10.50 8.19
CA PRO A 108 16.12 9.83 7.41
C PRO A 108 16.37 9.95 5.91
N LEU A 109 15.98 8.92 5.15
CA LEU A 109 16.08 8.94 3.68
C LEU A 109 15.23 10.07 3.09
N PRO A 110 15.83 10.94 2.27
CA PRO A 110 15.09 12.02 1.60
C PRO A 110 14.06 11.46 0.63
N ASP A 111 12.99 12.23 0.40
CA ASP A 111 12.00 11.91 -0.61
C ASP A 111 12.50 12.38 -1.98
N ASP A 112 13.01 11.45 -2.77
CA ASP A 112 13.50 11.70 -4.12
C ASP A 112 12.38 11.63 -5.20
N GLY A 113 11.13 11.43 -4.80
CA GLY A 113 9.97 11.29 -5.70
C GLY A 113 9.96 10.01 -6.53
N ARG A 114 10.96 9.15 -6.39
CA ARG A 114 11.09 7.92 -7.17
C ARG A 114 10.28 6.76 -6.58
N ALA A 115 9.90 5.85 -7.45
CA ALA A 115 9.33 4.57 -7.05
C ALA A 115 10.31 3.76 -6.19
N PRO A 116 9.81 2.91 -5.28
CA PRO A 116 10.68 2.11 -4.41
C PRO A 116 11.56 1.10 -5.16
N GLY A 117 11.19 0.73 -6.38
CA GLY A 117 11.86 -0.27 -7.19
C GLY A 117 11.29 -1.68 -7.02
N LEU A 118 11.53 -2.55 -8.00
CA LEU A 118 10.94 -3.89 -8.05
C LEU A 118 11.33 -4.78 -6.86
N GLY A 119 12.57 -4.70 -6.37
CA GLY A 119 13.01 -5.52 -5.23
C GLY A 119 12.24 -5.23 -3.95
N ARG A 120 12.05 -3.94 -3.62
CA ARG A 120 11.24 -3.54 -2.45
C ARG A 120 9.76 -3.82 -2.66
N ALA A 121 9.27 -3.61 -3.88
CA ALA A 121 7.90 -3.95 -4.24
C ALA A 121 7.65 -5.46 -4.13
N ALA A 122 8.60 -6.32 -4.52
CA ALA A 122 8.50 -7.76 -4.38
C ALA A 122 8.38 -8.19 -2.90
N VAL A 123 9.28 -7.72 -2.05
CA VAL A 123 9.22 -8.02 -0.60
C VAL A 123 7.87 -7.55 -0.02
N ARG A 124 7.46 -6.34 -0.33
CA ARG A 124 6.19 -5.78 0.12
C ARG A 124 5.00 -6.61 -0.36
N THR A 125 4.98 -7.00 -1.64
CA THR A 125 3.87 -7.75 -2.24
C THR A 125 3.75 -9.15 -1.66
N VAL A 126 4.87 -9.88 -1.51
CA VAL A 126 4.88 -11.21 -0.89
C VAL A 126 4.31 -11.14 0.53
N LEU A 127 4.77 -10.21 1.34
CA LEU A 127 4.27 -10.04 2.71
C LEU A 127 2.80 -9.60 2.74
N LEU A 128 2.38 -8.78 1.80
CA LEU A 128 0.98 -8.36 1.69
C LEU A 128 0.06 -9.53 1.33
N CYS A 129 0.50 -10.42 0.43
CA CYS A 129 -0.23 -11.64 0.06
C CYS A 129 -0.35 -12.64 1.21
N LEU A 130 0.55 -12.61 2.19
CA LEU A 130 0.44 -13.40 3.41
C LEU A 130 -0.63 -12.88 4.38
N VAL A 131 -1.20 -11.69 4.13
CA VAL A 131 -2.29 -11.03 4.90
C VAL A 131 -1.90 -10.66 6.33
N ILE A 132 -1.33 -11.58 7.11
CA ILE A 132 -0.97 -11.38 8.52
C ILE A 132 -0.10 -10.13 8.75
N PRO A 133 0.98 -9.91 7.99
CA PRO A 133 1.80 -8.71 8.14
C PRO A 133 1.10 -7.39 7.78
N ALA A 134 0.02 -7.44 7.04
CA ALA A 134 -0.74 -6.24 6.69
C ALA A 134 -1.56 -5.70 7.87
N VAL A 135 -1.88 -6.57 8.84
CA VAL A 135 -2.67 -6.24 10.04
C VAL A 135 -1.78 -5.80 11.21
N VAL A 136 -0.51 -6.21 11.21
CA VAL A 136 0.46 -5.84 12.27
C VAL A 136 1.10 -4.49 11.93
N TRP A 137 1.01 -3.55 12.86
CA TRP A 137 1.45 -2.16 12.72
C TRP A 137 2.59 -1.86 13.70
N ASP A 138 3.52 -1.01 13.30
CA ASP A 138 4.55 -0.49 14.19
C ASP A 138 4.13 0.87 14.80
N SER A 139 4.99 1.40 15.68
CA SER A 139 4.80 2.69 16.34
C SER A 139 4.68 3.87 15.36
N ASP A 140 5.24 3.73 14.15
CA ASP A 140 5.17 4.73 13.09
C ASP A 140 3.93 4.57 12.19
N GLY A 141 3.00 3.67 12.56
CA GLY A 141 1.78 3.40 11.80
C GLY A 141 2.03 2.70 10.46
N ARG A 142 3.21 2.06 10.28
CA ARG A 142 3.51 1.26 9.10
C ARG A 142 3.06 -0.18 9.29
N GLY A 143 2.50 -0.77 8.25
CA GLY A 143 2.30 -2.21 8.23
C GLY A 143 3.65 -2.95 8.18
N LEU A 144 3.71 -4.16 8.70
CA LEU A 144 4.94 -4.96 8.73
C LEU A 144 5.51 -5.18 7.32
N HIS A 145 4.65 -5.30 6.31
CA HIS A 145 5.06 -5.41 4.90
C HIS A 145 5.82 -4.16 4.40
N ASP A 146 5.39 -2.97 4.80
CA ASP A 146 6.07 -1.72 4.45
C ASP A 146 7.38 -1.55 5.22
N ARG A 147 7.38 -1.87 6.51
CA ARG A 147 8.58 -1.84 7.34
C ARG A 147 9.67 -2.77 6.81
N SER A 148 9.33 -4.02 6.53
CA SER A 148 10.28 -5.03 6.03
C SER A 148 10.80 -4.71 4.64
N ALA A 149 10.00 -4.03 3.81
CA ALA A 149 10.42 -3.57 2.48
C ALA A 149 11.20 -2.24 2.52
N GLY A 150 11.28 -1.57 3.67
CA GLY A 150 11.86 -0.23 3.77
C GLY A 150 11.09 0.82 2.97
N THR A 151 9.76 0.76 3.05
CA THR A 151 8.84 1.67 2.38
C THR A 151 7.86 2.30 3.37
N ALA A 152 7.18 3.34 2.94
CA ALA A 152 6.04 3.92 3.64
C ALA A 152 5.00 4.40 2.64
N ILE A 153 3.72 4.30 3.00
CA ILE A 153 2.61 4.86 2.24
C ILE A 153 2.36 6.27 2.75
N VAL A 154 2.50 7.23 1.87
CA VAL A 154 2.34 8.66 2.17
C VAL A 154 1.24 9.28 1.32
N ARG A 155 0.72 10.41 1.78
CA ARG A 155 -0.21 11.26 1.02
C ARG A 155 0.53 11.98 -0.11
N ARG A 156 -0.15 12.13 -1.24
CA ARG A 156 0.34 12.92 -2.39
C ARG A 156 0.03 14.37 -2.21
#